data_2f2656d9c906831c3e93ffd2cabe48c5
#
_entry.id   2f2656d9c906831c3e93ffd2cabe48c5
#
_cell.length_a   1.000
_cell.length_b   1.000
_cell.length_c   1.000
_cell.angle_alpha   90.00
_cell.angle_beta   90.00
_cell.angle_gamma   90.00
#
_symmetry.space_group_name_H-M   'P 1'
#
loop_
_entity.id
_entity.type
_entity.pdbx_description
1 polymer ?
#
loop_
_entity_poly.entity_id
_entity_poly.type
_entity_poly.pdbx_seq_one_letter_code
_entity_poly.pdbx_strand_id
1 'polypeptide(L)'
;MLEWLFKTIYGAIADFFGMINSMASEIFDLNWVNAFLSLFSAFGWALFAAGLVVAVFDTAIEYQTGRANIQSTCLNVLKGFMAVSLFTNLPVALYKFCITLQTTFSGDLIASFIGANRSADLGTMAEIALKNLGGFSGLLGILTMIALAYCVVKLFFANIKRGGILLCQIAIGSLYMFSIPRGYADGFNSWCKQIFALCLTAFLQTTLLFLGLLTWQTNMLLGLGIMLSASEVPRIAQPVSYTHLRAHETLRHLV
;
A
#
# COMPACT_ATOMS: atom_id res chain seq x y z
N MET A 1 36.63 18.48 5.80
CA MET A 1 35.29 19.06 5.80
C MET A 1 34.35 18.32 4.83
N LEU A 2 34.71 18.11 3.58
CA LEU A 2 33.91 17.33 2.62
C LEU A 2 33.69 15.89 3.06
N GLU A 3 34.71 15.17 3.55
CA GLU A 3 34.57 13.80 4.04
C GLU A 3 33.61 13.70 5.22
N TRP A 4 33.64 14.66 6.15
CA TRP A 4 32.69 14.70 7.27
C TRP A 4 31.27 14.91 6.78
N LEU A 5 31.05 15.80 5.80
CA LEU A 5 29.74 16.05 5.20
C LEU A 5 29.20 14.77 4.51
N PHE A 6 30.03 14.12 3.71
CA PHE A 6 29.66 12.85 3.07
C PHE A 6 29.31 11.79 4.11
N LYS A 7 30.13 11.59 5.15
CA LYS A 7 29.87 10.61 6.20
C LYS A 7 28.55 10.89 6.94
N THR A 8 28.25 12.15 7.22
CA THR A 8 27.01 12.55 7.87
C THR A 8 25.79 12.30 7.00
N ILE A 9 25.86 12.65 5.70
CA ILE A 9 24.76 12.41 4.75
C ILE A 9 24.54 10.91 4.54
N TYR A 10 25.61 10.13 4.38
CA TYR A 10 25.52 8.68 4.23
C TYR A 10 24.89 8.02 5.47
N GLY A 11 25.33 8.41 6.67
CA GLY A 11 24.75 7.91 7.92
C GLY A 11 23.25 8.22 8.02
N ALA A 12 22.87 9.47 7.75
CA ALA A 12 21.46 9.85 7.75
C ALA A 12 20.62 9.07 6.73
N ILE A 13 21.14 8.83 5.53
CA ILE A 13 20.45 8.05 4.50
C ILE A 13 20.30 6.59 4.94
N ALA A 14 21.35 5.98 5.54
CA ALA A 14 21.30 4.61 6.04
C ALA A 14 20.27 4.46 7.16
N ASP A 15 20.22 5.42 8.11
CA ASP A 15 19.21 5.45 9.18
C ASP A 15 17.79 5.56 8.60
N PHE A 16 17.58 6.41 7.58
CA PHE A 16 16.28 6.51 6.89
C PHE A 16 15.88 5.19 6.21
N PHE A 17 16.82 4.46 5.61
CA PHE A 17 16.54 3.15 5.02
C PHE A 17 16.11 2.13 6.09
N GLY A 18 16.77 2.10 7.24
CA GLY A 18 16.37 1.27 8.37
C GLY A 18 14.93 1.58 8.83
N MET A 19 14.62 2.87 8.99
CA MET A 19 13.29 3.34 9.42
C MET A 19 12.17 3.05 8.41
N ILE A 20 12.44 3.07 7.09
CA ILE A 20 11.42 2.79 6.06
C ILE A 20 10.77 1.43 6.28
N ASN A 21 11.54 0.43 6.71
CA ASN A 21 11.05 -0.93 6.86
C ASN A 21 10.30 -1.17 8.18
N SER A 22 10.74 -0.56 9.29
CA SER A 22 10.13 -0.77 10.61
C SER A 22 8.86 0.05 10.80
N MET A 23 8.90 1.35 10.53
CA MET A 23 7.80 2.27 10.85
C MET A 23 6.51 1.98 10.09
N ALA A 24 6.59 1.41 8.88
CA ALA A 24 5.41 1.17 8.05
C ALA A 24 4.47 0.07 8.63
N SER A 25 5.02 -0.90 9.37
CA SER A 25 4.22 -1.96 10.02
C SER A 25 3.85 -1.63 11.46
N GLU A 26 4.70 -0.90 12.18
CA GLU A 26 4.54 -0.58 13.60
C GLU A 26 3.29 0.27 13.89
N ILE A 27 2.84 1.08 12.91
CA ILE A 27 1.63 1.89 13.06
C ILE A 27 0.40 1.04 13.42
N PHE A 28 0.32 -0.21 12.94
CA PHE A 28 -0.80 -1.12 13.20
C PHE A 28 -0.67 -1.89 14.52
N ASP A 29 0.44 -1.74 15.23
CA ASP A 29 0.66 -2.34 16.55
C ASP A 29 0.36 -1.34 17.68
N LEU A 30 0.06 -0.07 17.33
CA LEU A 30 -0.31 0.96 18.29
C LEU A 30 -1.72 0.73 18.86
N ASN A 31 -1.85 0.85 20.19
CA ASN A 31 -3.13 0.63 20.88
C ASN A 31 -4.26 1.52 20.37
N TRP A 32 -3.98 2.78 20.05
CA TRP A 32 -4.99 3.69 19.54
C TRP A 32 -5.45 3.32 18.11
N VAL A 33 -4.59 2.73 17.30
CA VAL A 33 -4.97 2.21 15.97
C VAL A 33 -5.89 1.00 16.12
N ASN A 34 -5.59 0.10 17.05
CA ASN A 34 -6.47 -1.03 17.35
C ASN A 34 -7.85 -0.58 17.87
N ALA A 35 -7.89 0.46 18.70
CA ALA A 35 -9.15 1.06 19.15
C ALA A 35 -9.93 1.68 17.97
N PHE A 36 -9.23 2.37 17.05
CA PHE A 36 -9.83 2.91 15.83
C PHE A 36 -10.40 1.82 14.92
N LEU A 37 -9.65 0.74 14.67
CA LEU A 37 -10.10 -0.40 13.87
C LEU A 37 -11.33 -1.09 14.51
N SER A 38 -11.32 -1.26 15.84
CA SER A 38 -12.45 -1.82 16.59
C SER A 38 -13.71 -0.97 16.47
N LEU A 39 -13.57 0.36 16.55
CA LEU A 39 -14.67 1.31 16.38
C LEU A 39 -15.31 1.15 15.00
N PHE A 40 -14.51 1.18 13.94
CA PHE A 40 -15.03 1.05 12.57
C PHE A 40 -15.52 -0.37 12.26
N SER A 41 -14.97 -1.39 12.91
CA SER A 41 -15.52 -2.75 12.85
C SER A 41 -16.94 -2.79 13.43
N ALA A 42 -17.15 -2.25 14.63
CA ALA A 42 -18.48 -2.17 15.25
C ALA A 42 -19.45 -1.36 14.38
N PHE A 43 -19.01 -0.23 13.83
CA PHE A 43 -19.80 0.58 12.91
C PHE A 43 -20.17 -0.17 11.63
N GLY A 44 -19.24 -0.92 11.04
CA GLY A 44 -19.50 -1.77 9.88
C GLY A 44 -20.54 -2.84 10.16
N TRP A 45 -20.49 -3.50 11.33
CA TRP A 45 -21.51 -4.46 11.77
C TRP A 45 -22.88 -3.82 11.95
N ALA A 46 -22.96 -2.63 12.54
CA ALA A 46 -24.20 -1.89 12.68
C ALA A 46 -24.81 -1.54 11.32
N LEU A 47 -24.01 -1.05 10.39
CA LEU A 47 -24.44 -0.75 9.02
C LEU A 47 -24.85 -2.00 8.24
N PHE A 48 -24.15 -3.12 8.42
CA PHE A 48 -24.53 -4.40 7.83
C PHE A 48 -25.89 -4.86 8.33
N ALA A 49 -26.14 -4.79 9.66
CA ALA A 49 -27.42 -5.15 10.24
C ALA A 49 -28.56 -4.25 9.71
N ALA A 50 -28.34 -2.93 9.62
CA ALA A 50 -29.30 -2.02 9.03
C ALA A 50 -29.56 -2.34 7.54
N GLY A 51 -28.51 -2.60 6.76
CA GLY A 51 -28.59 -2.99 5.35
C GLY A 51 -29.35 -4.32 5.15
N LEU A 52 -29.16 -5.27 6.08
CA LEU A 52 -29.86 -6.55 6.06
C LEU A 52 -31.37 -6.37 6.29
N VAL A 53 -31.77 -5.53 7.24
CA VAL A 53 -33.18 -5.21 7.47
C VAL A 53 -33.80 -4.61 6.20
N VAL A 54 -33.14 -3.65 5.59
CA VAL A 54 -33.63 -3.03 4.35
C VAL A 54 -33.71 -4.06 3.22
N ALA A 55 -32.70 -4.93 3.06
CA ALA A 55 -32.71 -6.00 2.06
C ALA A 55 -33.91 -6.96 2.20
N VAL A 56 -34.27 -7.29 3.44
CA VAL A 56 -35.48 -8.11 3.73
C VAL A 56 -36.74 -7.38 3.29
N PHE A 57 -36.87 -6.08 3.61
CA PHE A 57 -38.04 -5.29 3.17
C PHE A 57 -38.12 -5.17 1.66
N ASP A 58 -36.99 -4.87 0.99
CA ASP A 58 -36.90 -4.78 -0.47
C ASP A 58 -37.36 -6.12 -1.10
N THR A 59 -36.89 -7.26 -0.58
CA THR A 59 -37.25 -8.60 -1.07
C THR A 59 -38.75 -8.91 -0.80
N ALA A 60 -39.32 -8.48 0.33
CA ALA A 60 -40.73 -8.67 0.63
C ALA A 60 -41.64 -7.88 -0.33
N ILE A 61 -41.24 -6.67 -0.71
CA ILE A 61 -41.94 -5.85 -1.71
C ILE A 61 -41.87 -6.52 -3.09
N GLU A 62 -40.67 -6.99 -3.47
CA GLU A 62 -40.45 -7.70 -4.75
C GLU A 62 -41.28 -9.01 -4.80
N TYR A 63 -41.45 -9.68 -3.67
CA TYR A 63 -42.26 -10.91 -3.60
C TYR A 63 -43.72 -10.64 -3.93
N GLN A 64 -44.27 -9.53 -3.47
CA GLN A 64 -45.66 -9.14 -3.78
C GLN A 64 -45.84 -8.85 -5.28
N THR A 65 -44.79 -8.39 -5.99
CA THR A 65 -44.82 -8.13 -7.42
C THR A 65 -44.43 -9.33 -8.29
N GLY A 66 -44.16 -10.49 -7.68
CA GLY A 66 -43.80 -11.72 -8.37
C GLY A 66 -42.36 -11.70 -8.99
N ARG A 67 -41.55 -10.73 -8.59
CA ARG A 67 -40.16 -10.56 -9.13
C ARG A 67 -39.06 -10.96 -8.13
N ALA A 68 -39.43 -11.39 -6.94
CA ALA A 68 -38.45 -11.71 -5.90
C ALA A 68 -37.57 -12.91 -6.25
N ASN A 69 -36.25 -12.73 -6.09
CA ASN A 69 -35.28 -13.80 -6.15
C ASN A 69 -34.64 -14.00 -4.76
N ILE A 70 -35.30 -14.80 -3.91
CA ILE A 70 -34.85 -15.09 -2.54
C ILE A 70 -33.41 -15.68 -2.53
N GLN A 71 -33.07 -16.51 -3.50
CA GLN A 71 -31.73 -17.10 -3.61
C GLN A 71 -30.66 -16.01 -3.80
N SER A 72 -30.93 -15.02 -4.63
CA SER A 72 -30.02 -13.88 -4.84
C SER A 72 -29.84 -13.07 -3.57
N THR A 73 -30.93 -12.78 -2.85
CA THR A 73 -30.87 -12.04 -1.57
C THR A 73 -30.05 -12.81 -0.52
N CYS A 74 -30.29 -14.12 -0.38
CA CYS A 74 -29.49 -14.95 0.54
C CYS A 74 -27.99 -14.93 0.20
N LEU A 75 -27.64 -15.02 -1.08
CA LEU A 75 -26.25 -14.94 -1.51
C LEU A 75 -25.64 -13.57 -1.23
N ASN A 76 -26.38 -12.48 -1.40
CA ASN A 76 -25.89 -11.14 -1.12
C ASN A 76 -25.69 -10.91 0.39
N VAL A 77 -26.59 -11.45 1.22
CA VAL A 77 -26.43 -11.44 2.69
C VAL A 77 -25.17 -12.23 3.10
N LEU A 78 -24.94 -13.41 2.52
CA LEU A 78 -23.75 -14.20 2.81
C LEU A 78 -22.47 -13.46 2.40
N LYS A 79 -22.45 -12.84 1.20
CA LYS A 79 -21.35 -11.98 0.77
C LYS A 79 -21.10 -10.82 1.72
N GLY A 80 -22.18 -10.16 2.17
CA GLY A 80 -22.12 -9.07 3.14
C GLY A 80 -21.55 -9.50 4.49
N PHE A 81 -21.97 -10.67 4.99
CA PHE A 81 -21.43 -11.25 6.22
C PHE A 81 -19.93 -11.53 6.13
N MET A 82 -19.47 -12.12 5.03
CA MET A 82 -18.04 -12.34 4.78
C MET A 82 -17.29 -11.00 4.66
N ALA A 83 -17.86 -10.04 3.94
CA ALA A 83 -17.23 -8.73 3.76
C ALA A 83 -17.06 -8.00 5.11
N VAL A 84 -18.12 -7.95 5.96
CA VAL A 84 -18.06 -7.25 7.26
C VAL A 84 -17.13 -7.94 8.26
N SER A 85 -16.92 -9.25 8.14
CA SER A 85 -15.99 -9.99 8.98
C SER A 85 -14.52 -9.72 8.62
N LEU A 86 -14.24 -9.37 7.37
CA LEU A 86 -12.87 -9.28 6.82
C LEU A 86 -12.40 -7.86 6.53
N PHE A 87 -13.31 -6.87 6.39
CA PHE A 87 -12.95 -5.55 5.85
C PHE A 87 -11.96 -4.74 6.73
N THR A 88 -11.87 -5.00 8.02
CA THR A 88 -10.88 -4.38 8.91
C THR A 88 -9.57 -5.15 8.96
N ASN A 89 -9.65 -6.46 9.07
CA ASN A 89 -8.48 -7.32 9.29
C ASN A 89 -7.71 -7.62 8.00
N LEU A 90 -8.41 -7.84 6.89
CA LEU A 90 -7.79 -8.21 5.62
C LEU A 90 -6.87 -7.11 5.05
N PRO A 91 -7.26 -5.81 5.04
CA PRO A 91 -6.37 -4.75 4.58
C PRO A 91 -5.09 -4.62 5.40
N VAL A 92 -5.20 -4.75 6.73
CA VAL A 92 -4.04 -4.69 7.63
C VAL A 92 -3.11 -5.88 7.41
N ALA A 93 -3.67 -7.09 7.32
CA ALA A 93 -2.91 -8.31 7.04
C ALA A 93 -2.23 -8.25 5.68
N LEU A 94 -2.93 -7.78 4.64
CA LEU A 94 -2.38 -7.61 3.29
C LEU A 94 -1.26 -6.58 3.28
N TYR A 95 -1.42 -5.48 3.99
CA TYR A 95 -0.38 -4.45 4.09
C TYR A 95 0.87 -4.98 4.79
N LYS A 96 0.71 -5.65 5.95
CA LYS A 96 1.81 -6.31 6.67
C LYS A 96 2.51 -7.37 5.79
N PHE A 97 1.74 -8.16 5.04
CA PHE A 97 2.28 -9.11 4.08
C PHE A 97 3.12 -8.44 2.99
N CYS A 98 2.64 -7.34 2.41
CA CYS A 98 3.41 -6.59 1.40
C CYS A 98 4.69 -5.99 1.97
N ILE A 99 4.68 -5.52 3.23
CA ILE A 99 5.89 -5.05 3.92
C ILE A 99 6.88 -6.20 4.15
N THR A 100 6.40 -7.38 4.58
CA THR A 100 7.24 -8.57 4.75
C THR A 100 7.86 -9.02 3.42
N LEU A 101 7.07 -9.05 2.34
CA LEU A 101 7.62 -9.31 0.99
C LEU A 101 8.68 -8.30 0.59
N GLN A 102 8.43 -7.02 0.85
CA GLN A 102 9.36 -5.93 0.58
C GLN A 102 10.69 -6.13 1.31
N THR A 103 10.67 -6.42 2.61
CA THR A 103 11.88 -6.61 3.41
C THR A 103 12.66 -7.85 2.97
N THR A 104 11.97 -8.97 2.74
CA THR A 104 12.59 -10.22 2.29
C THR A 104 13.22 -10.05 0.91
N PHE A 105 12.48 -9.50 -0.05
CA PHE A 105 12.97 -9.33 -1.41
C PHE A 105 14.13 -8.34 -1.51
N SER A 106 14.04 -7.21 -0.80
CA SER A 106 15.11 -6.22 -0.76
C SER A 106 16.37 -6.78 -0.10
N GLY A 107 16.24 -7.56 0.97
CA GLY A 107 17.35 -8.24 1.62
C GLY A 107 18.04 -9.26 0.70
N ASP A 108 17.27 -10.08 -0.01
CA ASP A 108 17.80 -11.05 -0.97
C ASP A 108 18.53 -10.39 -2.15
N LEU A 109 18.00 -9.28 -2.68
CA LEU A 109 18.64 -8.49 -3.72
C LEU A 109 19.99 -7.94 -3.27
N ILE A 110 20.03 -7.29 -2.11
CA ILE A 110 21.24 -6.69 -1.56
C ILE A 110 22.28 -7.77 -1.25
N ALA A 111 21.87 -8.89 -0.64
CA ALA A 111 22.75 -10.01 -0.35
C ALA A 111 23.36 -10.63 -1.62
N SER A 112 22.58 -10.72 -2.70
CA SER A 112 23.06 -11.24 -4.00
C SER A 112 24.12 -10.33 -4.65
N PHE A 113 24.02 -9.02 -4.45
CA PHE A 113 24.95 -8.06 -5.04
C PHE A 113 26.24 -7.84 -4.23
N ILE A 114 26.12 -7.82 -2.89
CA ILE A 114 27.22 -7.45 -1.99
C ILE A 114 27.93 -8.70 -1.44
N GLY A 115 27.33 -9.90 -1.60
CA GLY A 115 27.86 -11.13 -1.02
C GLY A 115 27.75 -11.16 0.52
N ALA A 116 26.91 -10.29 1.10
CA ALA A 116 26.72 -10.22 2.54
C ALA A 116 25.81 -11.37 3.04
N ASN A 117 26.06 -11.82 4.28
CA ASN A 117 25.25 -12.83 4.91
C ASN A 117 23.78 -12.36 5.05
N ARG A 118 22.84 -13.24 4.75
CA ARG A 118 21.38 -13.03 4.75
C ARG A 118 20.80 -12.54 6.08
N SER A 119 21.58 -12.62 7.17
CA SER A 119 21.21 -12.21 8.53
C SER A 119 21.55 -10.76 8.88
N ALA A 120 22.16 -10.00 7.95
CA ALA A 120 22.45 -8.59 8.20
C ALA A 120 21.17 -7.76 8.11
N ASP A 121 21.02 -6.81 9.03
CA ASP A 121 19.90 -5.86 9.02
C ASP A 121 19.93 -5.01 7.72
N LEU A 122 18.74 -4.71 7.18
CA LEU A 122 18.60 -3.94 5.93
C LEU A 122 19.27 -2.56 6.02
N GLY A 123 19.28 -1.94 7.20
CA GLY A 123 19.99 -0.68 7.45
C GLY A 123 21.49 -0.83 7.27
N THR A 124 22.11 -1.88 7.84
CA THR A 124 23.55 -2.15 7.69
C THR A 124 23.93 -2.52 6.27
N MET A 125 23.08 -3.26 5.56
CA MET A 125 23.29 -3.56 4.13
C MET A 125 23.19 -2.31 3.26
N ALA A 126 22.24 -1.43 3.52
CA ALA A 126 22.14 -0.15 2.84
C ALA A 126 23.37 0.75 3.12
N GLU A 127 23.87 0.73 4.37
CA GLU A 127 25.09 1.45 4.74
C GLU A 127 26.33 0.94 3.98
N ILE A 128 26.49 -0.38 3.85
CA ILE A 128 27.60 -0.99 3.08
C ILE A 128 27.47 -0.61 1.61
N ALA A 129 26.27 -0.69 1.03
CA ALA A 129 26.01 -0.28 -0.34
C ALA A 129 26.36 1.20 -0.56
N LEU A 130 25.99 2.07 0.38
CA LEU A 130 26.28 3.51 0.33
C LEU A 130 27.79 3.81 0.49
N LYS A 131 28.50 3.10 1.38
CA LYS A 131 29.96 3.27 1.55
C LYS A 131 30.74 2.92 0.28
N ASN A 132 30.31 1.90 -0.46
CA ASN A 132 30.94 1.52 -1.73
C ASN A 132 30.73 2.56 -2.84
N LEU A 133 29.77 3.50 -2.66
CA LEU A 133 29.50 4.62 -3.58
C LEU A 133 30.50 5.78 -3.45
N GLY A 134 31.43 5.74 -2.48
CA GLY A 134 32.32 6.84 -2.11
C GLY A 134 33.39 7.25 -3.14
N GLY A 135 33.29 6.79 -4.40
CA GLY A 135 34.26 7.09 -5.45
C GLY A 135 34.12 8.43 -6.17
N PHE A 136 33.12 9.25 -5.86
CA PHE A 136 32.87 10.51 -6.57
C PHE A 136 33.42 11.71 -5.81
N SER A 137 34.52 12.29 -6.34
CA SER A 137 35.06 13.56 -5.87
C SER A 137 34.53 14.72 -6.73
N GLY A 138 34.13 15.82 -6.08
CA GLY A 138 33.80 17.07 -6.77
C GLY A 138 32.31 17.46 -6.69
N LEU A 139 31.97 18.52 -7.44
CA LEU A 139 30.64 19.12 -7.48
C LEU A 139 29.55 18.12 -7.90
N LEU A 140 29.86 17.22 -8.85
CA LEU A 140 28.93 16.21 -9.33
C LEU A 140 28.58 15.20 -8.24
N GLY A 141 29.54 14.79 -7.40
CA GLY A 141 29.31 13.92 -6.25
C GLY A 141 28.33 14.53 -5.23
N ILE A 142 28.49 15.83 -4.94
CA ILE A 142 27.57 16.55 -4.03
C ILE A 142 26.16 16.60 -4.62
N LEU A 143 26.02 16.94 -5.90
CA LEU A 143 24.72 17.05 -6.57
C LEU A 143 23.97 15.71 -6.56
N THR A 144 24.66 14.62 -6.82
CA THR A 144 24.07 13.28 -6.87
C THR A 144 23.69 12.76 -5.48
N MET A 145 24.47 13.12 -4.45
CA MET A 145 24.13 12.82 -3.06
C MET A 145 22.85 13.55 -2.61
N ILE A 146 22.70 14.81 -3.00
CA ILE A 146 21.47 15.58 -2.72
C ILE A 146 20.27 14.94 -3.43
N ALA A 147 20.44 14.52 -4.68
CA ALA A 147 19.38 13.84 -5.44
C ALA A 147 19.00 12.49 -4.82
N LEU A 148 19.98 11.70 -4.36
CA LEU A 148 19.74 10.44 -3.63
C LEU A 148 18.98 10.69 -2.33
N ALA A 149 19.45 11.64 -1.51
CA ALA A 149 18.78 12.01 -0.26
C ALA A 149 17.33 12.45 -0.50
N TYR A 150 17.07 13.23 -1.54
CA TYR A 150 15.73 13.63 -1.94
C TYR A 150 14.83 12.41 -2.26
N CYS A 151 15.33 11.44 -3.03
CA CYS A 151 14.58 10.23 -3.38
C CYS A 151 14.20 9.43 -2.12
N VAL A 152 15.16 9.22 -1.20
CA VAL A 152 14.96 8.46 0.03
C VAL A 152 13.95 9.15 0.94
N VAL A 153 14.12 10.44 1.20
CA VAL A 153 13.21 11.23 2.04
C VAL A 153 11.80 11.26 1.46
N LYS A 154 11.66 11.46 0.15
CA LYS A 154 10.37 11.45 -0.54
C LYS A 154 9.65 10.11 -0.37
N LEU A 155 10.37 9.00 -0.49
CA LEU A 155 9.80 7.67 -0.33
C LEU A 155 9.44 7.37 1.13
N PHE A 156 10.24 7.81 2.09
CA PHE A 156 9.97 7.70 3.52
C PHE A 156 8.62 8.36 3.88
N PHE A 157 8.43 9.61 3.49
CA PHE A 157 7.16 10.29 3.73
C PHE A 157 5.99 9.64 2.97
N ALA A 158 6.23 9.11 1.78
CA ALA A 158 5.20 8.36 1.05
C ALA A 158 4.76 7.10 1.81
N ASN A 159 5.68 6.39 2.47
CA ASN A 159 5.37 5.20 3.27
C ASN A 159 4.56 5.55 4.52
N ILE A 160 4.95 6.59 5.27
CA ILE A 160 4.19 7.06 6.45
C ILE A 160 2.78 7.48 6.06
N LYS A 161 2.66 8.30 5.01
CA LYS A 161 1.36 8.77 4.48
C LYS A 161 0.45 7.60 4.09
N ARG A 162 1.01 6.53 3.56
CA ARG A 162 0.27 5.35 3.11
C ARG A 162 -0.40 4.61 4.25
N GLY A 163 0.25 4.48 5.42
CA GLY A 163 -0.37 3.92 6.62
C GLY A 163 -1.64 4.69 7.02
N GLY A 164 -1.56 6.02 7.05
CA GLY A 164 -2.73 6.88 7.32
C GLY A 164 -3.83 6.76 6.26
N ILE A 165 -3.46 6.68 4.98
CA ILE A 165 -4.43 6.46 3.89
C ILE A 165 -5.14 5.11 4.05
N LEU A 166 -4.43 4.05 4.46
CA LEU A 166 -5.03 2.74 4.68
C LEU A 166 -6.06 2.78 5.82
N LEU A 167 -5.78 3.48 6.92
CA LEU A 167 -6.74 3.67 8.00
C LEU A 167 -8.00 4.41 7.51
N CYS A 168 -7.84 5.48 6.73
CA CYS A 168 -8.97 6.18 6.11
C CYS A 168 -9.77 5.26 5.16
N GLN A 169 -9.09 4.42 4.38
CA GLN A 169 -9.76 3.46 3.50
C GLN A 169 -10.56 2.41 4.28
N ILE A 170 -10.06 1.94 5.43
CA ILE A 170 -10.80 1.02 6.30
C ILE A 170 -12.04 1.71 6.86
N ALA A 171 -11.93 2.96 7.30
CA ALA A 171 -13.08 3.74 7.75
C ALA A 171 -14.14 3.90 6.66
N ILE A 172 -13.75 4.24 5.43
CA ILE A 172 -14.66 4.33 4.28
C ILE A 172 -15.26 2.96 3.93
N GLY A 173 -14.47 1.88 4.06
CA GLY A 173 -14.90 0.51 3.83
C GLY A 173 -16.14 0.12 4.66
N SER A 174 -16.24 0.61 5.89
CA SER A 174 -17.39 0.36 6.75
C SER A 174 -18.72 0.84 6.15
N LEU A 175 -18.71 1.93 5.36
CA LEU A 175 -19.93 2.49 4.75
C LEU A 175 -20.52 1.57 3.68
N TYR A 176 -19.70 0.78 3.00
CA TYR A 176 -20.17 -0.17 1.97
C TYR A 176 -20.93 -1.36 2.57
N MET A 177 -20.76 -1.62 3.88
CA MET A 177 -21.42 -2.75 4.55
C MET A 177 -22.95 -2.64 4.53
N PHE A 178 -23.50 -1.43 4.45
CA PHE A 178 -24.92 -1.18 4.27
C PHE A 178 -25.46 -1.64 2.90
N SER A 179 -24.66 -1.48 1.85
CA SER A 179 -25.10 -1.67 0.46
C SER A 179 -25.01 -3.12 -0.01
N ILE A 180 -24.06 -3.91 0.52
CA ILE A 180 -23.78 -5.28 0.05
C ILE A 180 -24.96 -6.22 0.23
N PRO A 181 -25.66 -6.28 1.39
CA PRO A 181 -26.82 -7.16 1.58
C PRO A 181 -27.96 -6.87 0.60
N ARG A 182 -28.07 -5.61 0.15
CA ARG A 182 -29.05 -5.13 -0.83
C ARG A 182 -28.69 -5.46 -2.27
N GLY A 183 -27.54 -6.09 -2.53
CA GLY A 183 -27.05 -6.46 -3.87
C GLY A 183 -26.15 -5.43 -4.55
N TYR A 184 -25.87 -4.27 -3.92
CA TYR A 184 -25.02 -3.23 -4.48
C TYR A 184 -23.57 -3.41 -4.01
N ALA A 185 -22.82 -4.30 -4.68
CA ALA A 185 -21.43 -4.63 -4.31
C ALA A 185 -20.36 -3.86 -5.10
N ASP A 186 -20.72 -3.06 -6.09
CA ASP A 186 -19.77 -2.40 -7.01
C ASP A 186 -18.82 -1.45 -6.28
N GLY A 187 -19.35 -0.66 -5.33
CA GLY A 187 -18.55 0.23 -4.49
C GLY A 187 -17.54 -0.53 -3.64
N PHE A 188 -17.95 -1.64 -3.04
CA PHE A 188 -17.06 -2.50 -2.26
C PHE A 188 -15.98 -3.17 -3.13
N ASN A 189 -16.33 -3.66 -4.31
CA ASN A 189 -15.36 -4.22 -5.25
C ASN A 189 -14.32 -3.18 -5.70
N SER A 190 -14.74 -1.95 -5.94
CA SER A 190 -13.85 -0.84 -6.24
C SER A 190 -12.92 -0.51 -5.07
N TRP A 191 -13.46 -0.50 -3.86
CA TRP A 191 -12.71 -0.31 -2.64
C TRP A 191 -11.65 -1.42 -2.43
N CYS A 192 -12.00 -2.69 -2.64
CA CYS A 192 -11.04 -3.80 -2.59
C CYS A 192 -9.87 -3.58 -3.55
N LYS A 193 -10.14 -3.18 -4.79
CA LYS A 193 -9.09 -2.88 -5.79
C LYS A 193 -8.18 -1.75 -5.32
N GLN A 194 -8.73 -0.71 -4.68
CA GLN A 194 -7.93 0.40 -4.14
C GLN A 194 -7.00 -0.06 -3.01
N ILE A 195 -7.48 -0.93 -2.11
CA ILE A 195 -6.65 -1.52 -1.05
C ILE A 195 -5.49 -2.33 -1.65
N PHE A 196 -5.79 -3.20 -2.63
CA PHE A 196 -4.75 -3.96 -3.32
C PHE A 196 -3.73 -3.05 -4.01
N ALA A 197 -4.16 -2.03 -4.74
CA ALA A 197 -3.29 -1.08 -5.40
C ALA A 197 -2.40 -0.33 -4.40
N LEU A 198 -2.96 0.08 -3.25
CA LEU A 198 -2.23 0.76 -2.18
C LEU A 198 -1.13 -0.13 -1.58
N CYS A 199 -1.46 -1.39 -1.28
CA CYS A 199 -0.51 -2.36 -0.72
C CYS A 199 0.60 -2.71 -1.73
N LEU A 200 0.23 -2.97 -2.99
CA LEU A 200 1.18 -3.27 -4.06
C LEU A 200 2.12 -2.09 -4.35
N THR A 201 1.60 -0.87 -4.26
CA THR A 201 2.42 0.34 -4.42
C THR A 201 3.53 0.42 -3.37
N ALA A 202 3.28 -0.01 -2.13
CA ALA A 202 4.29 -0.06 -1.08
C ALA A 202 5.47 -0.95 -1.49
N PHE A 203 5.16 -2.18 -1.90
CA PHE A 203 6.14 -3.15 -2.35
C PHE A 203 6.94 -2.65 -3.56
N LEU A 204 6.26 -2.17 -4.61
CA LEU A 204 6.91 -1.74 -5.85
C LEU A 204 7.81 -0.52 -5.64
N GLN A 205 7.38 0.48 -4.86
CA GLN A 205 8.18 1.68 -4.62
C GLN A 205 9.51 1.36 -3.92
N THR A 206 9.46 0.53 -2.88
CA THR A 206 10.67 0.18 -2.14
C THR A 206 11.57 -0.72 -2.97
N THR A 207 11.00 -1.68 -3.70
CA THR A 207 11.76 -2.52 -4.63
C THR A 207 12.51 -1.68 -5.68
N LEU A 208 11.86 -0.70 -6.31
CA LEU A 208 12.50 0.19 -7.27
C LEU A 208 13.59 1.06 -6.62
N LEU A 209 13.40 1.50 -5.37
CA LEU A 209 14.43 2.23 -4.65
C LEU A 209 15.69 1.37 -4.47
N PHE A 210 15.54 0.11 -4.02
CA PHE A 210 16.67 -0.80 -3.85
C PHE A 210 17.32 -1.18 -5.17
N LEU A 211 16.55 -1.47 -6.21
CA LEU A 211 17.10 -1.72 -7.56
C LEU A 211 17.87 -0.51 -8.09
N GLY A 212 17.35 0.69 -7.87
CA GLY A 212 18.04 1.92 -8.24
C GLY A 212 19.35 2.10 -7.49
N LEU A 213 19.38 1.77 -6.18
CA LEU A 213 20.60 1.83 -5.38
C LEU A 213 21.67 0.82 -5.84
N LEU A 214 21.27 -0.39 -6.19
CA LEU A 214 22.18 -1.40 -6.74
C LEU A 214 22.71 -0.99 -8.12
N THR A 215 21.82 -0.50 -8.99
CA THR A 215 22.22 -0.02 -10.33
C THR A 215 23.13 1.21 -10.26
N TRP A 216 22.97 2.03 -9.23
CA TRP A 216 23.83 3.19 -8.99
C TRP A 216 25.32 2.81 -8.92
N GLN A 217 25.65 1.65 -8.36
CA GLN A 217 27.05 1.18 -8.27
C GLN A 217 27.69 0.94 -9.65
N THR A 218 26.88 0.57 -10.64
CA THR A 218 27.36 0.31 -12.01
C THR A 218 27.17 1.52 -12.93
N ASN A 219 26.03 2.20 -12.80
CA ASN A 219 25.72 3.39 -13.60
C ASN A 219 24.87 4.37 -12.77
N MET A 220 25.51 5.44 -12.33
CA MET A 220 24.93 6.43 -11.44
C MET A 220 23.66 7.09 -11.98
N LEU A 221 23.67 7.52 -13.24
CA LEU A 221 22.52 8.20 -13.85
C LEU A 221 21.34 7.26 -14.04
N LEU A 222 21.61 6.00 -14.41
CA LEU A 222 20.58 4.99 -14.56
C LEU A 222 19.96 4.64 -13.20
N GLY A 223 20.78 4.46 -12.16
CA GLY A 223 20.33 4.22 -10.80
C GLY A 223 19.43 5.34 -10.26
N LEU A 224 19.85 6.60 -10.48
CA LEU A 224 19.05 7.76 -10.11
C LEU A 224 17.70 7.79 -10.87
N GLY A 225 17.69 7.48 -12.16
CA GLY A 225 16.48 7.39 -12.96
C GLY A 225 15.50 6.35 -12.43
N ILE A 226 15.98 5.16 -12.03
CA ILE A 226 15.16 4.10 -11.43
C ILE A 226 14.60 4.56 -10.07
N MET A 227 15.42 5.18 -9.22
CA MET A 227 14.96 5.70 -7.93
C MET A 227 13.90 6.80 -8.08
N LEU A 228 14.06 7.69 -9.05
CA LEU A 228 13.06 8.72 -9.35
C LEU A 228 11.75 8.10 -9.85
N SER A 229 11.81 7.03 -10.65
CA SER A 229 10.62 6.34 -11.14
C SER A 229 9.78 5.71 -10.01
N ALA A 230 10.41 5.35 -8.88
CA ALA A 230 9.68 4.87 -7.70
C ALA A 230 8.62 5.87 -7.21
N SER A 231 8.85 7.16 -7.41
CA SER A 231 7.88 8.20 -7.03
C SER A 231 6.62 8.25 -7.91
N GLU A 232 6.68 7.69 -9.12
CA GLU A 232 5.58 7.66 -10.09
C GLU A 232 4.70 6.40 -9.95
N VAL A 233 5.14 5.38 -9.20
CA VAL A 233 4.40 4.12 -9.01
C VAL A 233 2.96 4.35 -8.53
N PRO A 234 2.65 5.24 -7.58
CA PRO A 234 1.27 5.50 -7.17
C PRO A 234 0.37 5.95 -8.33
N ARG A 235 0.92 6.78 -9.22
CA ARG A 235 0.20 7.28 -10.41
C ARG A 235 -0.09 6.16 -11.41
N ILE A 236 0.84 5.22 -11.57
CA ILE A 236 0.70 4.07 -12.47
C ILE A 236 -0.25 3.02 -11.89
N ALA A 237 -0.24 2.82 -10.57
CA ALA A 237 -1.09 1.84 -9.90
C ALA A 237 -2.55 2.28 -9.78
N GLN A 238 -2.85 3.58 -9.72
CA GLN A 238 -4.21 4.11 -9.60
C GLN A 238 -5.13 3.75 -10.78
N PRO A 239 -4.74 3.84 -12.07
CA PRO A 239 -5.61 3.48 -13.20
C PRO A 239 -6.04 2.02 -13.20
N VAL A 240 -5.24 1.10 -12.66
CA VAL A 240 -5.61 -0.30 -12.52
C VAL A 240 -6.88 -0.46 -11.66
N SER A 241 -7.12 0.48 -10.73
CA SER A 241 -8.33 0.56 -9.91
C SER A 241 -9.54 1.14 -10.67
N TYR A 242 -9.36 2.02 -11.66
CA TYR A 242 -10.41 2.80 -12.29
C TYR A 242 -10.87 2.31 -13.69
N THR A 243 -10.10 1.47 -14.39
CA THR A 243 -10.34 1.10 -15.79
C THR A 243 -11.65 0.35 -16.05
N HIS A 244 -12.27 -0.25 -15.02
CA HIS A 244 -13.55 -0.97 -15.23
C HIS A 244 -14.82 -0.14 -15.06
N LEU A 245 -14.78 1.05 -14.48
CA LEU A 245 -15.98 1.85 -14.27
C LEU A 245 -16.45 2.56 -15.57
N ARG A 246 -15.52 2.94 -16.44
CA ARG A 246 -15.86 3.62 -17.72
C ARG A 246 -16.46 2.71 -18.79
N ALA A 247 -16.14 1.42 -18.80
CA ALA A 247 -16.65 0.49 -19.80
C ALA A 247 -18.14 0.16 -19.62
N HIS A 248 -18.67 0.22 -18.38
CA HIS A 248 -20.08 -0.04 -18.11
C HIS A 248 -21.00 1.17 -18.34
N GLU A 249 -20.51 2.38 -18.18
CA GLU A 249 -21.33 3.58 -18.40
C GLU A 249 -21.60 3.83 -19.89
N THR A 250 -20.62 3.54 -20.76
CA THR A 250 -20.79 3.72 -22.22
C THR A 250 -21.79 2.73 -22.84
N LEU A 251 -21.98 1.55 -22.25
CA LEU A 251 -22.97 0.59 -22.75
C LEU A 251 -24.42 0.90 -22.29
N ARG A 252 -24.59 1.65 -21.18
CA ARG A 252 -25.93 2.05 -20.69
C ARG A 252 -26.56 3.22 -21.48
N HIS A 253 -25.75 3.97 -22.20
CA HIS A 253 -26.23 5.10 -23.02
C HIS A 253 -26.54 4.74 -24.49
N LEU A 254 -26.37 3.46 -24.86
CA LEU A 254 -26.61 2.96 -26.23
C LEU A 254 -27.84 2.02 -26.35
N VAL A 255 -28.65 1.90 -25.30
CA VAL A 255 -29.97 1.26 -25.26
C VAL A 255 -30.97 2.27 -24.70
#